data_67f8347e1ae04502eebd755986db195c
#
_entry.id   67f8347e1ae04502eebd755986db195c
#
_cell.length_a   1.000
_cell.length_b   1.000
_cell.length_c   1.000
_cell.angle_alpha   90.00
_cell.angle_beta   90.00
_cell.angle_gamma   90.00
#
_symmetry.space_group_name_H-M   'P 1'
#
loop_
_entity.id
_entity.type
_entity.pdbx_description
1 polymer ?
#
loop_
_entity_poly.entity_id
_entity_poly.type
_entity_poly.pdbx_seq_one_letter_code
_entity_poly.pdbx_strand_id
1 'polypeptide(L)'
;MDEQALADALRFFRNDQFVEARIAFERADPAVRDARVQFYIAYSYYRQGWGRVYHDDRLYAEGLEAIDRAMALAPGGRLVVDDPALAMHTAEELKGELEAGRRLDASDLNPMRVFGTRK
;
A
#
# COMPACT_ATOMS: atom_id res chain seq x y z
N MET A 1 19.79 -0.62 -6.58
CA MET A 1 18.85 -1.29 -5.65
C MET A 1 19.60 -2.18 -4.70
N ASP A 2 19.36 -2.05 -3.42
CA ASP A 2 19.92 -2.96 -2.42
C ASP A 2 19.02 -4.21 -2.35
N GLU A 3 19.50 -5.30 -2.94
CA GLU A 3 18.71 -6.52 -3.07
C GLU A 3 18.45 -7.21 -1.72
N GLN A 4 19.39 -7.12 -0.78
CA GLN A 4 19.20 -7.70 0.53
C GLN A 4 18.11 -6.94 1.32
N ALA A 5 18.16 -5.62 1.27
CA ALA A 5 17.14 -4.79 1.91
C ALA A 5 15.76 -5.05 1.29
N LEU A 6 15.70 -5.25 -0.03
CA LEU A 6 14.44 -5.60 -0.70
C LEU A 6 13.89 -6.94 -0.22
N ALA A 7 14.76 -7.95 -0.10
CA ALA A 7 14.34 -9.26 0.40
C ALA A 7 13.82 -9.17 1.83
N ASP A 8 14.50 -8.39 2.68
CA ASP A 8 14.06 -8.16 4.05
C ASP A 8 12.70 -7.45 4.10
N ALA A 9 12.54 -6.44 3.25
CA ALA A 9 11.30 -5.68 3.17
C ALA A 9 10.10 -6.57 2.80
N LEU A 10 10.28 -7.43 1.81
CA LEU A 10 9.23 -8.36 1.38
C LEU A 10 8.90 -9.37 2.47
N ARG A 11 9.90 -9.84 3.21
CA ARG A 11 9.68 -10.75 4.33
C ARG A 11 8.86 -10.06 5.43
N PHE A 12 9.24 -8.84 5.82
CA PHE A 12 8.48 -8.07 6.79
C PHE A 12 7.04 -7.84 6.32
N PHE A 13 6.88 -7.47 5.06
CA PHE A 13 5.56 -7.23 4.48
C PHE A 13 4.66 -8.47 4.58
N ARG A 14 5.20 -9.65 4.23
CA ARG A 14 4.44 -10.90 4.27
C ARG A 14 4.04 -11.31 5.68
N ASN A 15 4.76 -10.83 6.68
CA ASN A 15 4.49 -11.09 8.09
C ASN A 15 3.68 -9.97 8.76
N ASP A 16 3.09 -9.08 7.99
CA ASP A 16 2.31 -7.94 8.47
C ASP A 16 3.10 -6.99 9.38
N GLN A 17 4.42 -6.97 9.22
CA GLN A 17 5.32 -6.04 9.91
C GLN A 17 5.52 -4.82 9.02
N PHE A 18 4.49 -3.98 8.96
CA PHE A 18 4.42 -2.93 7.94
C PHE A 18 5.39 -1.77 8.17
N VAL A 19 5.60 -1.37 9.41
CA VAL A 19 6.56 -0.29 9.72
C VAL A 19 7.98 -0.73 9.34
N GLU A 20 8.36 -1.94 9.77
CA GLU A 20 9.66 -2.52 9.46
C GLU A 20 9.84 -2.71 7.95
N ALA A 21 8.77 -3.14 7.29
CA ALA A 21 8.79 -3.31 5.83
C ALA A 21 9.10 -1.99 5.13
N ARG A 22 8.42 -0.90 5.52
CA ARG A 22 8.65 0.40 4.89
C ARG A 22 10.07 0.92 5.13
N ILE A 23 10.60 0.73 6.32
CA ILE A 23 11.99 1.11 6.61
C ILE A 23 12.95 0.36 5.69
N ALA A 24 12.72 -0.94 5.51
CA ALA A 24 13.56 -1.77 4.63
C ALA A 24 13.37 -1.39 3.15
N PHE A 25 12.15 -1.10 2.72
CA PHE A 25 11.89 -0.64 1.35
C PHE A 25 12.62 0.67 1.05
N GLU A 26 12.59 1.62 1.98
CA GLU A 26 13.30 2.89 1.82
C GLU A 26 14.81 2.68 1.75
N ARG A 27 15.32 1.74 2.51
CA ARG A 27 16.74 1.37 2.45
C ARG A 27 17.11 0.70 1.13
N ALA A 28 16.18 -0.09 0.57
CA ALA A 28 16.40 -0.77 -0.71
C ALA A 28 16.45 0.22 -1.88
N ASP A 29 15.65 1.27 -1.83
CA ASP A 29 15.52 2.23 -2.93
C ASP A 29 15.49 3.68 -2.39
N PRO A 30 16.59 4.16 -1.79
CA PRO A 30 16.59 5.50 -1.17
C PRO A 30 16.40 6.64 -2.16
N ALA A 31 16.73 6.42 -3.44
CA ALA A 31 16.57 7.44 -4.48
C ALA A 31 15.15 7.51 -5.04
N VAL A 32 14.26 6.64 -4.58
CA VAL A 32 12.84 6.59 -5.01
C VAL A 32 12.75 6.48 -6.53
N ARG A 33 13.33 5.40 -7.08
CA ARG A 33 13.35 5.15 -8.52
C ARG A 33 12.54 3.95 -8.96
N ASP A 34 12.15 3.09 -8.03
CA ASP A 34 11.50 1.82 -8.34
C ASP A 34 10.00 1.90 -8.04
N ALA A 35 9.19 1.82 -9.09
CA ALA A 35 7.73 1.90 -8.97
C ALA A 35 7.15 0.78 -8.11
N ARG A 36 7.71 -0.44 -8.20
CA ARG A 36 7.23 -1.58 -7.42
C ARG A 36 7.45 -1.38 -5.92
N VAL A 37 8.59 -0.81 -5.55
CA VAL A 37 8.87 -0.50 -4.14
C VAL A 37 7.82 0.47 -3.60
N GLN A 38 7.50 1.52 -4.35
CA GLN A 38 6.47 2.47 -3.92
C GLN A 38 5.09 1.83 -3.85
N PHE A 39 4.78 0.89 -4.75
CA PHE A 39 3.54 0.13 -4.70
C PHE A 39 3.43 -0.67 -3.40
N TYR A 40 4.48 -1.39 -3.01
CA TYR A 40 4.47 -2.15 -1.75
C TYR A 40 4.37 -1.22 -0.54
N ILE A 41 5.02 -0.07 -0.57
CA ILE A 41 4.90 0.93 0.51
C ILE A 41 3.43 1.36 0.64
N ALA A 42 2.79 1.70 -0.46
CA ALA A 42 1.37 2.07 -0.46
C ALA A 42 0.49 0.94 0.07
N TYR A 43 0.77 -0.28 -0.36
CA TYR A 43 0.02 -1.46 0.07
C TYR A 43 0.16 -1.69 1.58
N SER A 44 1.36 -1.45 2.11
CA SER A 44 1.62 -1.60 3.54
C SER A 44 0.79 -0.60 4.36
N TYR A 45 0.66 0.61 3.88
CA TYR A 45 -0.21 1.60 4.53
C TYR A 45 -1.68 1.19 4.47
N TYR A 46 -2.12 0.66 3.33
CA TYR A 46 -3.48 0.16 3.19
C TYR A 46 -3.78 -0.94 4.21
N ARG A 47 -2.92 -1.96 4.26
CA ARG A 47 -3.13 -3.10 5.18
C ARG A 47 -3.03 -2.70 6.64
N GLN A 48 -2.10 -1.81 6.99
CA GLN A 48 -1.94 -1.35 8.36
C GLN A 48 -3.14 -0.50 8.79
N GLY A 49 -3.66 0.34 7.92
CA GLY A 49 -4.78 1.24 8.23
C GLY A 49 -6.14 0.58 8.17
N TRP A 50 -6.25 -0.59 7.53
CA TRP A 50 -7.53 -1.23 7.34
C TRP A 50 -8.14 -1.70 8.66
N GLY A 51 -9.41 -1.33 8.87
CA GLY A 51 -10.15 -1.76 10.06
C GLY A 51 -9.82 -1.03 11.35
N ARG A 52 -8.91 -0.05 11.33
CA ARG A 52 -8.54 0.72 12.52
C ARG A 52 -9.46 1.92 12.66
N VAL A 53 -10.37 1.88 13.64
CA VAL A 53 -11.43 2.89 13.82
C VAL A 53 -12.09 3.17 12.45
N TYR A 54 -12.64 2.12 11.85
CA TYR A 54 -13.08 2.02 10.45
C TYR A 54 -11.87 1.88 9.52
N HIS A 55 -11.31 2.96 9.02
CA HIS A 55 -10.02 2.95 8.31
C HIS A 55 -9.25 4.19 8.75
N ASP A 56 -7.96 4.02 9.01
CA ASP A 56 -7.11 5.12 9.47
C ASP A 56 -6.83 6.08 8.31
N ASP A 57 -7.47 7.25 8.33
CA ASP A 57 -7.35 8.25 7.28
C ASP A 57 -5.91 8.71 7.05
N ARG A 58 -5.13 8.84 8.14
CA ARG A 58 -3.74 9.28 8.01
C ARG A 58 -2.90 8.26 7.28
N LEU A 59 -3.02 6.98 7.64
CA LEU A 59 -2.27 5.91 6.96
C LEU A 59 -2.71 5.80 5.50
N TYR A 60 -4.00 5.96 5.23
CA TYR A 60 -4.50 5.94 3.85
C TYR A 60 -4.03 7.14 3.05
N ALA A 61 -3.91 8.32 3.66
CA ALA A 61 -3.34 9.49 2.98
C ALA A 61 -1.88 9.26 2.61
N GLU A 62 -1.09 8.67 3.51
CA GLU A 62 0.29 8.30 3.22
C GLU A 62 0.36 7.26 2.10
N GLY A 63 -0.57 6.30 2.12
CA GLY A 63 -0.67 5.29 1.06
C GLY A 63 -0.96 5.92 -0.29
N LEU A 64 -1.85 6.90 -0.35
CA LEU A 64 -2.16 7.62 -1.58
C LEU A 64 -0.96 8.38 -2.12
N GLU A 65 -0.17 9.01 -1.26
CA GLU A 65 1.06 9.67 -1.69
C GLU A 65 2.04 8.66 -2.30
N ALA A 66 2.19 7.49 -1.66
CA ALA A 66 3.08 6.45 -2.16
C ALA A 66 2.61 5.87 -3.50
N ILE A 67 1.30 5.63 -3.65
CA ILE A 67 0.79 5.09 -4.93
C ILE A 67 0.91 6.11 -6.06
N ASP A 68 0.76 7.40 -5.76
CA ASP A 68 0.98 8.43 -6.76
C ASP A 68 2.45 8.47 -7.20
N ARG A 69 3.39 8.27 -6.27
CA ARG A 69 4.80 8.14 -6.63
C ARG A 69 5.04 6.92 -7.51
N ALA A 70 4.42 5.79 -7.19
CA ALA A 70 4.54 4.57 -8.00
C ALA A 70 4.05 4.81 -9.43
N MET A 71 2.90 5.46 -9.58
CA MET A 71 2.34 5.76 -10.89
C MET A 71 3.21 6.73 -11.68
N ALA A 72 3.80 7.72 -11.00
CA ALA A 72 4.70 8.67 -11.65
C ALA A 72 5.98 7.99 -12.16
N LEU A 73 6.44 6.95 -11.47
CA LEU A 73 7.64 6.21 -11.86
C LEU A 73 7.38 5.16 -12.93
N ALA A 74 6.14 4.69 -13.05
CA ALA A 74 5.79 3.63 -13.98
C ALA A 74 5.57 4.18 -15.38
N PRO A 75 5.99 3.45 -16.43
CA PRO A 75 5.77 3.88 -17.81
C PRO A 75 4.27 4.08 -18.10
N GLY A 76 3.90 5.27 -18.57
CA GLY A 76 2.51 5.61 -18.86
C GLY A 76 1.60 5.63 -17.65
N GLY A 77 2.16 5.65 -16.44
CA GLY A 77 1.38 5.62 -15.20
C GLY A 77 0.77 4.27 -14.89
N ARG A 78 1.09 3.23 -15.65
CA ARG A 78 0.53 1.89 -15.50
C ARG A 78 1.52 0.97 -14.82
N LEU A 79 1.08 0.34 -13.73
CA LEU A 79 1.92 -0.59 -12.99
C LEU A 79 1.12 -1.83 -12.65
N VAL A 80 1.69 -2.99 -13.00
CA VAL A 80 1.16 -4.30 -12.62
C VAL A 80 2.22 -4.98 -11.76
N VAL A 81 1.83 -5.43 -10.59
CA VAL A 81 2.70 -6.18 -9.68
C VAL A 81 2.15 -7.60 -9.57
N ASP A 82 2.83 -8.53 -10.21
CA ASP A 82 2.39 -9.91 -10.30
C ASP A 82 2.94 -10.73 -9.13
N ASP A 83 2.41 -10.46 -7.96
CA ASP A 83 2.77 -11.18 -6.73
C ASP A 83 1.52 -11.93 -6.25
N PRO A 84 1.54 -13.28 -6.24
CA PRO A 84 0.37 -14.06 -5.84
C PRO A 84 -0.05 -13.86 -4.39
N ALA A 85 0.83 -13.29 -3.54
CA ALA A 85 0.48 -12.97 -2.16
C ALA A 85 -0.43 -11.75 -2.04
N LEU A 86 -0.60 -11.00 -3.12
CA LEU A 86 -1.42 -9.79 -3.14
C LEU A 86 -2.80 -10.09 -3.74
N ALA A 87 -3.83 -9.46 -3.21
CA ALA A 87 -5.17 -9.51 -3.80
C ALA A 87 -5.36 -8.43 -4.87
N MET A 88 -4.62 -7.34 -4.77
CA MET A 88 -4.65 -6.27 -5.77
C MET A 88 -3.30 -6.23 -6.51
N HIS A 89 -3.34 -6.13 -7.83
CA HIS A 89 -2.13 -6.22 -8.66
C HIS A 89 -1.85 -4.96 -9.46
N THR A 90 -2.75 -3.99 -9.48
CA THR A 90 -2.56 -2.76 -10.24
C THR A 90 -2.57 -1.54 -9.32
N ALA A 91 -1.87 -0.50 -9.75
CA ALA A 91 -1.84 0.76 -9.01
C ALA A 91 -3.24 1.37 -8.92
N GLU A 92 -4.04 1.25 -9.97
CA GLU A 92 -5.40 1.80 -9.99
C GLU A 92 -6.31 1.11 -8.97
N GLU A 93 -6.22 -0.21 -8.85
CA GLU A 93 -7.00 -0.96 -7.86
C GLU A 93 -6.66 -0.51 -6.44
N LEU A 94 -5.36 -0.44 -6.14
CA LEU A 94 -4.90 -0.03 -4.81
C LEU A 94 -5.30 1.40 -4.50
N LYS A 95 -5.13 2.30 -5.46
CA LYS A 95 -5.52 3.70 -5.28
C LYS A 95 -7.02 3.81 -5.02
N GLY A 96 -7.83 3.07 -5.77
CA GLY A 96 -9.29 3.04 -5.58
C GLY A 96 -9.69 2.60 -4.18
N GLU A 97 -9.04 1.56 -3.65
CA GLU A 97 -9.32 1.08 -2.29
C GLU A 97 -8.89 2.10 -1.23
N LEU A 98 -7.75 2.76 -1.42
CA LEU A 98 -7.29 3.80 -0.50
C LEU A 98 -8.24 5.00 -0.49
N GLU A 99 -8.70 5.44 -1.66
CA GLU A 99 -9.66 6.54 -1.76
C GLU A 99 -11.00 6.18 -1.13
N ALA A 100 -11.49 4.97 -1.38
CA ALA A 100 -12.75 4.50 -0.80
C ALA A 100 -12.65 4.42 0.72
N GLY A 101 -11.52 3.96 1.26
CA GLY A 101 -11.30 3.87 2.70
C GLY A 101 -11.32 5.22 3.39
N ARG A 102 -10.77 6.25 2.74
CA ARG A 102 -10.76 7.60 3.30
C ARG A 102 -12.13 8.25 3.38
N ARG A 103 -13.10 7.75 2.62
CA ARG A 103 -14.48 8.27 2.63
C ARG A 103 -15.34 7.66 3.73
N LEU A 104 -14.83 6.65 4.42
CA LEU A 104 -15.57 6.03 5.53
C LEU A 104 -15.45 6.89 6.78
N ASP A 105 -16.61 7.30 7.33
CA ASP A 105 -16.67 8.01 8.60
C ASP A 105 -17.84 7.47 9.44
N ALA A 106 -18.01 8.04 10.64
CA ALA A 106 -19.02 7.57 11.59
C ALA A 106 -20.46 7.75 11.09
N SER A 107 -20.71 8.70 10.20
CA SER A 107 -22.04 8.93 9.62
C SER A 107 -22.33 7.98 8.46
N ASP A 108 -21.31 7.32 7.95
CA ASP A 108 -21.37 6.46 6.77
C ASP A 108 -21.37 4.99 7.16
N LEU A 109 -22.02 4.66 8.27
CA LEU A 109 -22.03 3.33 8.86
C LEU A 109 -22.87 2.36 8.07
N ASN A 110 -22.26 1.77 7.06
CA ASN A 110 -22.81 0.62 6.36
C ASN A 110 -22.06 -0.62 6.85
N PRO A 111 -22.71 -1.56 7.56
CA PRO A 111 -22.01 -2.74 8.08
C PRO A 111 -21.31 -3.56 7.01
N MET A 112 -21.84 -3.57 5.79
CA MET A 112 -21.22 -4.28 4.67
C MET A 112 -19.88 -3.66 4.26
N ARG A 113 -19.71 -2.36 4.46
CA ARG A 113 -18.44 -1.67 4.17
C ARG A 113 -17.45 -1.83 5.31
N VAL A 114 -17.94 -1.77 6.55
CA VAL A 114 -17.09 -1.88 7.76
C VAL A 114 -16.52 -3.29 7.90
N PHE A 115 -17.32 -4.31 7.58
CA PHE A 115 -16.92 -5.70 7.73
C PHE A 115 -16.44 -6.32 6.41
N GLY A 116 -16.07 -5.51 5.43
CA GLY A 116 -15.47 -6.00 4.20
C GLY A 116 -14.14 -6.69 4.46
N THR A 117 -13.68 -7.46 3.48
CA THR A 117 -12.43 -8.21 3.59
C THR A 117 -11.24 -7.35 3.19
N ARG A 118 -10.19 -7.40 4.02
CA ARG A 118 -8.92 -6.73 3.71
C ARG A 118 -8.26 -7.40 2.50
N LYS A 119 -7.85 -6.62 1.56
CA LYS A 119 -7.13 -7.07 0.37
C LYS A 119 -5.63 -6.89 0.56
#